data_d1bb70e40eeeb0f02b4eb398cff311f9
#
_entry.id   d1bb70e40eeeb0f02b4eb398cff311f9
#
_cell.length_a   1.000
_cell.length_b   1.000
_cell.length_c   1.000
_cell.angle_alpha   90.00
_cell.angle_beta   90.00
_cell.angle_gamma   90.00
#
_symmetry.space_group_name_H-M   'P 1'
#
loop_
_entity.id
_entity.type
_entity.pdbx_description
1 polymer ?
#
loop_
_entity_poly.entity_id
_entity_poly.type
_entity_poly.pdbx_seq_one_letter_code
_entity_poly.pdbx_strand_id
1 'polypeptide(L)'
;MALKNQYLIDLLETVKKRNQGEPEFIQAVTEVLETLEPVAERRQDLIDAGVFERIVEPERQIIFRVPWVDDNGKVQVNRGFRVQFNSAIGPYKGGIRLHPSVYLGIIKFLGFEQVFKNSLTTLPMGGGKGGSDFDPKGKSDGEIMRFCQSFMTELCKHIGADTDVPAGDIGTGAREIGYMFGQYKRLRNEFTGVLTGKGLTYGGSLARTEATGYGLCYFTNEMLQANGKSFEGQTVVISGSGNVAIYATQKATQYGAKVVALSDSNGYIYDPDGIELELVQQIKEVERGRIKEYVNRTSHKNVTYTEGCKGIWTIKCDIALPCATQNEIDGESAAILVKNGCYCVSEGANMPSTPEAIETYLSNGILYGPAKAANAGGVATSGLEMSQNSERLSWSFDKVDEQLHDIMKSIFKSCDEAAKEYGMPGNYMAGANIAGFLKVAEAMKAQGCV
;
A
#
# COMPACT_ATOMS: atom_id res chain seq x y z
N MET A 1 16.13 -0.27 15.47
CA MET A 1 17.55 -0.10 15.94
C MET A 1 17.83 1.40 16.07
N ALA A 2 18.63 1.82 17.04
CA ALA A 2 18.95 3.26 17.16
C ALA A 2 20.03 3.63 16.15
N LEU A 3 19.87 4.75 15.43
CA LEU A 3 20.87 5.33 14.52
C LEU A 3 22.20 5.55 15.21
N LYS A 4 23.31 5.14 14.56
CA LYS A 4 24.69 5.31 15.04
C LYS A 4 25.51 6.22 14.16
N ASN A 5 25.18 6.30 12.89
CA ASN A 5 25.88 7.15 11.93
C ASN A 5 25.60 8.63 12.22
N GLN A 6 26.63 9.42 12.56
CA GLN A 6 26.48 10.81 12.98
C GLN A 6 25.86 11.71 11.92
N TYR A 7 26.20 11.51 10.64
CA TYR A 7 25.60 12.26 9.53
C TYR A 7 24.06 12.05 9.44
N LEU A 8 23.60 10.80 9.58
CA LEU A 8 22.15 10.51 9.56
C LEU A 8 21.44 11.00 10.82
N ILE A 9 22.12 11.02 11.97
CA ILE A 9 21.60 11.61 13.23
C ILE A 9 21.38 13.11 13.03
N ASP A 10 22.36 13.84 12.48
CA ASP A 10 22.28 15.28 12.24
C ASP A 10 21.19 15.62 11.21
N LEU A 11 21.07 14.80 10.17
CA LEU A 11 19.98 14.90 9.21
C LEU A 11 18.61 14.72 9.87
N LEU A 12 18.44 13.67 10.69
CA LEU A 12 17.17 13.41 11.39
C LEU A 12 16.81 14.56 12.34
N GLU A 13 17.78 15.15 13.05
CA GLU A 13 17.54 16.31 13.89
C GLU A 13 17.09 17.54 13.07
N THR A 14 17.62 17.69 11.86
CA THR A 14 17.17 18.73 10.92
C THR A 14 15.74 18.48 10.48
N VAL A 15 15.39 17.23 10.14
CA VAL A 15 14.02 16.83 9.78
C VAL A 15 13.05 17.11 10.93
N LYS A 16 13.39 16.73 12.16
CA LYS A 16 12.57 17.00 13.37
C LYS A 16 12.30 18.50 13.57
N LYS A 17 13.34 19.33 13.42
CA LYS A 17 13.22 20.79 13.57
C LYS A 17 12.29 21.42 12.54
N ARG A 18 12.36 20.93 11.28
CA ARG A 18 11.54 21.49 10.17
C ARG A 18 10.08 21.01 10.21
N ASN A 19 9.82 19.85 10.81
CA ASN A 19 8.52 19.15 10.74
C ASN A 19 7.85 19.03 12.11
N GLN A 20 7.95 20.10 12.93
CA GLN A 20 7.28 20.14 14.23
C GLN A 20 5.76 19.96 14.07
N GLY A 21 5.18 18.99 14.79
CA GLY A 21 3.76 18.67 14.71
C GLY A 21 3.38 17.65 13.64
N GLU A 22 4.36 16.98 13.02
CA GLU A 22 4.15 15.92 12.03
C GLU A 22 4.79 14.58 12.49
N PRO A 23 4.31 13.99 13.60
CA PRO A 23 4.95 12.83 14.22
C PRO A 23 5.02 11.62 13.30
N GLU A 24 4.01 11.37 12.47
CA GLU A 24 3.98 10.23 11.55
C GLU A 24 5.06 10.35 10.46
N PHE A 25 5.29 11.56 9.96
CA PHE A 25 6.35 11.81 8.98
C PHE A 25 7.74 11.62 9.60
N ILE A 26 7.97 12.16 10.80
CA ILE A 26 9.24 12.00 11.54
C ILE A 26 9.50 10.52 11.81
N GLN A 27 8.48 9.76 12.22
CA GLN A 27 8.61 8.33 12.45
C GLN A 27 9.02 7.59 11.17
N ALA A 28 8.34 7.82 10.06
CA ALA A 28 8.64 7.16 8.79
C ALA A 28 10.07 7.45 8.30
N VAL A 29 10.51 8.71 8.41
CA VAL A 29 11.88 9.09 8.05
C VAL A 29 12.88 8.38 8.98
N THR A 30 12.61 8.31 10.28
CA THR A 30 13.48 7.62 11.25
C THR A 30 13.66 6.14 10.88
N GLU A 31 12.55 5.43 10.65
CA GLU A 31 12.57 4.01 10.30
C GLU A 31 13.33 3.73 9.00
N VAL A 32 13.19 4.59 8.00
CA VAL A 32 13.93 4.46 6.75
C VAL A 32 15.42 4.73 6.96
N LEU A 33 15.79 5.83 7.62
CA LEU A 33 17.20 6.19 7.84
C LEU A 33 17.94 5.12 8.66
N GLU A 34 17.30 4.48 9.64
CA GLU A 34 17.87 3.36 10.40
C GLU A 34 18.30 2.20 9.48
N THR A 35 17.54 1.92 8.43
CA THR A 35 17.87 0.87 7.47
C THR A 35 18.90 1.30 6.43
N LEU A 36 19.13 2.60 6.25
CA LEU A 36 20.06 3.17 5.29
C LEU A 36 21.47 3.45 5.86
N GLU A 37 21.73 3.16 7.15
CA GLU A 37 23.08 3.32 7.73
C GLU A 37 24.18 2.62 6.89
N PRO A 38 24.03 1.34 6.50
CA PRO A 38 25.06 0.67 5.70
C PRO A 38 25.25 1.30 4.31
N VAL A 39 24.23 1.96 3.79
CA VAL A 39 24.33 2.70 2.52
C VAL A 39 25.14 3.98 2.72
N ALA A 40 24.83 4.75 3.76
CA ALA A 40 25.57 5.98 4.06
C ALA A 40 27.07 5.70 4.32
N GLU A 41 27.40 4.56 4.96
CA GLU A 41 28.80 4.17 5.19
C GLU A 41 29.56 3.79 3.91
N ARG A 42 28.89 3.28 2.89
CA ARG A 42 29.52 2.79 1.66
C ARG A 42 29.42 3.74 0.47
N ARG A 43 28.47 4.68 0.51
CA ARG A 43 28.12 5.53 -0.64
C ARG A 43 28.34 7.00 -0.34
N GLN A 44 29.63 7.37 -0.11
CA GLN A 44 30.03 8.76 0.09
C GLN A 44 29.60 9.66 -1.08
N ASP A 45 29.57 9.13 -2.29
CA ASP A 45 29.14 9.82 -3.50
C ASP A 45 27.67 10.30 -3.45
N LEU A 46 26.80 9.60 -2.73
CA LEU A 46 25.40 10.02 -2.51
C LEU A 46 25.30 11.10 -1.43
N ILE A 47 26.16 11.04 -0.41
CA ILE A 47 26.28 12.10 0.61
C ILE A 47 26.77 13.39 -0.05
N ASP A 48 27.86 13.32 -0.81
CA ASP A 48 28.44 14.49 -1.51
C ASP A 48 27.46 15.13 -2.50
N ALA A 49 26.56 14.33 -3.08
CA ALA A 49 25.48 14.81 -3.95
C ALA A 49 24.25 15.34 -3.19
N GLY A 50 24.23 15.33 -1.85
CA GLY A 50 23.10 15.78 -1.01
C GLY A 50 21.82 14.99 -1.24
N VAL A 51 21.93 13.69 -1.59
CA VAL A 51 20.76 12.87 -1.92
C VAL A 51 19.92 12.58 -0.68
N PHE A 52 20.56 12.32 0.45
CA PHE A 52 19.85 12.01 1.70
C PHE A 52 19.02 13.21 2.20
N GLU A 53 19.56 14.44 2.09
CA GLU A 53 18.85 15.66 2.46
C GLU A 53 17.65 15.92 1.54
N ARG A 54 17.82 15.68 0.24
CA ARG A 54 16.77 15.91 -0.75
C ARG A 54 15.66 14.87 -0.72
N ILE A 55 15.97 13.61 -0.44
CA ILE A 55 14.96 12.54 -0.45
C ILE A 55 13.99 12.61 0.76
N VAL A 56 14.39 13.28 1.83
CA VAL A 56 13.52 13.49 3.02
C VAL A 56 12.73 14.81 2.97
N GLU A 57 12.90 15.58 1.91
CA GLU A 57 12.17 16.84 1.69
C GLU A 57 11.31 16.71 0.43
N PRO A 58 9.97 16.95 0.49
CA PRO A 58 9.12 16.88 -0.70
C PRO A 58 9.44 18.01 -1.68
N GLU A 59 9.40 17.73 -2.98
CA GLU A 59 9.62 18.72 -4.01
C GLU A 59 8.56 19.82 -3.99
N ARG A 60 7.30 19.48 -3.70
CA ARG A 60 6.19 20.45 -3.60
C ARG A 60 5.11 19.99 -2.62
N GLN A 61 4.54 20.98 -1.92
CA GLN A 61 3.38 20.80 -1.05
C GLN A 61 2.30 21.80 -1.48
N ILE A 62 1.16 21.30 -1.92
CA ILE A 62 0.05 22.10 -2.43
C ILE A 62 -1.11 21.97 -1.46
N ILE A 63 -1.57 23.08 -0.90
CA ILE A 63 -2.70 23.17 0.03
C ILE A 63 -3.71 24.12 -0.56
N PHE A 64 -4.97 23.70 -0.61
CA PHE A 64 -6.04 24.51 -1.17
C PHE A 64 -7.36 24.34 -0.44
N ARG A 65 -8.24 25.34 -0.55
CA ARG A 65 -9.57 25.33 -0.02
C ARG A 65 -10.53 24.60 -0.95
N VAL A 66 -11.40 23.76 -0.39
CA VAL A 66 -12.42 23.00 -1.11
C VAL A 66 -13.82 23.40 -0.58
N PRO A 67 -14.47 24.44 -1.15
CA PRO A 67 -15.83 24.80 -0.82
C PRO A 67 -16.82 23.97 -1.63
N TRP A 68 -17.86 23.46 -0.97
CA TRP A 68 -18.94 22.70 -1.62
C TRP A 68 -20.25 22.92 -0.90
N VAL A 69 -21.38 22.58 -1.52
CA VAL A 69 -22.72 22.79 -0.95
C VAL A 69 -23.33 21.43 -0.63
N ASP A 70 -23.81 21.26 0.60
CA ASP A 70 -24.51 20.04 1.03
C ASP A 70 -25.94 19.97 0.48
N ASP A 71 -26.66 18.87 0.76
CA ASP A 71 -28.01 18.65 0.27
C ASP A 71 -29.05 19.60 0.91
N ASN A 72 -28.68 20.27 2.01
CA ASN A 72 -29.50 21.30 2.66
C ASN A 72 -29.21 22.71 2.12
N GLY A 73 -28.37 22.85 1.12
CA GLY A 73 -28.00 24.16 0.55
C GLY A 73 -26.95 24.93 1.37
N LYS A 74 -26.35 24.30 2.39
CA LYS A 74 -25.35 24.93 3.26
C LYS A 74 -23.95 24.79 2.67
N VAL A 75 -23.20 25.88 2.68
CA VAL A 75 -21.79 25.86 2.25
C VAL A 75 -20.93 25.15 3.29
N GLN A 76 -20.18 24.17 2.84
CA GLN A 76 -19.16 23.43 3.58
C GLN A 76 -17.77 23.80 3.05
N VAL A 77 -16.75 23.73 3.91
CA VAL A 77 -15.37 24.05 3.53
C VAL A 77 -14.43 23.00 4.10
N ASN A 78 -13.71 22.34 3.23
CA ASN A 78 -12.65 21.40 3.57
C ASN A 78 -11.28 21.89 3.08
N ARG A 79 -10.21 21.26 3.53
CA ARG A 79 -8.84 21.45 3.02
C ARG A 79 -8.49 20.33 2.08
N GLY A 80 -7.93 20.69 0.92
CA GLY A 80 -7.31 19.76 -0.01
C GLY A 80 -5.79 19.83 0.08
N PHE A 81 -5.15 18.67 -0.07
CA PHE A 81 -3.70 18.51 -0.02
C PHE A 81 -3.21 17.69 -1.20
N ARG A 82 -2.08 18.09 -1.79
CA ARG A 82 -1.28 17.24 -2.68
C ARG A 82 0.20 17.45 -2.36
N VAL A 83 0.88 16.40 -1.95
CA VAL A 83 2.33 16.37 -1.79
C VAL A 83 2.93 15.64 -2.98
N GLN A 84 3.67 16.38 -3.79
CA GLN A 84 4.50 15.91 -4.90
C GLN A 84 5.88 15.68 -4.30
N PHE A 85 6.15 14.41 -3.92
CA PHE A 85 7.27 14.15 -3.02
C PHE A 85 8.60 14.04 -3.78
N ASN A 86 8.64 13.18 -4.81
CA ASN A 86 9.85 12.96 -5.60
C ASN A 86 9.49 12.50 -7.01
N SER A 87 10.08 13.12 -8.02
CA SER A 87 9.84 12.84 -9.45
C SER A 87 11.04 12.27 -10.19
N ALA A 88 12.14 11.93 -9.50
CA ALA A 88 13.39 11.53 -10.13
C ALA A 88 13.27 10.30 -11.06
N ILE A 89 12.31 9.41 -10.82
CA ILE A 89 12.12 8.18 -11.62
C ILE A 89 10.82 8.16 -12.44
N GLY A 90 10.05 9.25 -12.44
CA GLY A 90 8.81 9.37 -13.21
C GLY A 90 7.80 10.32 -12.60
N PRO A 91 6.62 10.48 -13.21
CA PRO A 91 5.54 11.32 -12.71
C PRO A 91 5.20 10.98 -11.26
N TYR A 92 4.84 11.99 -10.45
CA TYR A 92 4.37 11.72 -9.10
C TYR A 92 3.17 10.76 -9.14
N LYS A 93 3.15 9.76 -8.28
CA LYS A 93 2.10 8.75 -8.26
C LYS A 93 1.72 8.41 -6.83
N GLY A 94 0.43 8.43 -6.55
CA GLY A 94 -0.11 8.02 -5.26
C GLY A 94 -1.55 8.45 -5.04
N GLY A 95 -2.23 7.78 -4.11
CA GLY A 95 -3.66 7.91 -3.86
C GLY A 95 -4.10 9.25 -3.26
N ILE A 96 -5.40 9.48 -3.29
CA ILE A 96 -6.10 10.56 -2.60
C ILE A 96 -6.87 9.94 -1.45
N ARG A 97 -6.58 10.36 -0.20
CA ARG A 97 -7.28 9.90 1.01
C ARG A 97 -8.34 10.90 1.43
N LEU A 98 -9.58 10.43 1.58
CA LEU A 98 -10.69 11.21 2.10
C LEU A 98 -11.07 10.67 3.48
N HIS A 99 -10.65 11.37 4.53
CA HIS A 99 -10.90 10.97 5.90
C HIS A 99 -10.74 12.16 6.86
N PRO A 100 -11.58 12.30 7.92
CA PRO A 100 -11.50 13.43 8.86
C PRO A 100 -10.14 13.63 9.55
N SER A 101 -9.34 12.57 9.68
CA SER A 101 -8.00 12.64 10.28
C SER A 101 -6.93 13.21 9.37
N VAL A 102 -7.24 13.48 8.09
CA VAL A 102 -6.25 13.95 7.12
C VAL A 102 -5.80 15.37 7.43
N TYR A 103 -4.50 15.54 7.57
CA TYR A 103 -3.79 16.81 7.61
C TYR A 103 -2.46 16.68 6.86
N LEU A 104 -1.73 17.76 6.70
CA LEU A 104 -0.53 17.79 5.86
C LEU A 104 0.51 16.73 6.26
N GLY A 105 0.76 16.55 7.56
CA GLY A 105 1.74 15.58 8.07
C GLY A 105 1.43 14.14 7.65
N ILE A 106 0.16 13.73 7.69
CA ILE A 106 -0.29 12.42 7.21
C ILE A 106 -0.03 12.28 5.70
N ILE A 107 -0.35 13.30 4.91
CA ILE A 107 -0.15 13.24 3.45
C ILE A 107 1.34 13.24 3.10
N LYS A 108 2.16 13.98 3.84
CA LYS A 108 3.62 14.00 3.67
C LYS A 108 4.25 12.64 4.03
N PHE A 109 3.86 12.06 5.16
CA PHE A 109 4.24 10.69 5.54
C PHE A 109 3.93 9.68 4.44
N LEU A 110 2.68 9.64 3.98
CA LEU A 110 2.25 8.71 2.96
C LEU A 110 2.92 8.97 1.59
N GLY A 111 3.23 10.22 1.28
CA GLY A 111 3.97 10.59 0.07
C GLY A 111 5.42 10.10 0.10
N PHE A 112 6.08 10.21 1.25
CA PHE A 112 7.42 9.68 1.48
C PHE A 112 7.48 8.15 1.31
N GLU A 113 6.60 7.42 1.98
CA GLU A 113 6.48 5.97 1.85
C GLU A 113 6.20 5.54 0.39
N GLN A 114 5.41 6.36 -0.33
CA GLN A 114 5.05 6.07 -1.71
C GLN A 114 6.26 6.14 -2.66
N VAL A 115 7.27 6.98 -2.37
CA VAL A 115 8.52 7.04 -3.15
C VAL A 115 9.21 5.67 -3.19
N PHE A 116 9.40 5.07 -2.03
CA PHE A 116 10.06 3.75 -1.91
C PHE A 116 9.23 2.63 -2.49
N LYS A 117 7.93 2.65 -2.25
CA LYS A 117 7.00 1.64 -2.77
C LYS A 117 6.97 1.64 -4.31
N ASN A 118 6.85 2.82 -4.92
CA ASN A 118 6.78 2.94 -6.37
C ASN A 118 8.10 2.55 -7.05
N SER A 119 9.23 2.93 -6.45
CA SER A 119 10.55 2.62 -7.01
C SER A 119 10.82 1.11 -7.14
N LEU A 120 10.25 0.30 -6.23
CA LEU A 120 10.35 -1.16 -6.28
C LEU A 120 9.63 -1.78 -7.47
N THR A 121 8.57 -1.15 -7.98
CA THR A 121 7.73 -1.72 -9.06
C THR A 121 8.43 -1.82 -10.41
N THR A 122 9.65 -1.31 -10.57
CA THR A 122 10.38 -1.17 -11.84
C THR A 122 9.75 -0.20 -12.84
N LEU A 123 8.51 0.22 -12.63
CA LEU A 123 7.79 1.15 -13.49
C LEU A 123 8.25 2.61 -13.27
N PRO A 124 8.16 3.47 -14.29
CA PRO A 124 8.60 4.87 -14.21
C PRO A 124 7.57 5.72 -13.46
N MET A 125 7.56 5.61 -12.14
CA MET A 125 6.64 6.33 -11.26
C MET A 125 7.40 6.91 -10.07
N GLY A 126 7.30 8.22 -9.91
CA GLY A 126 7.74 8.93 -8.71
C GLY A 126 6.77 8.73 -7.53
N GLY A 127 6.96 9.47 -6.46
CA GLY A 127 6.13 9.40 -5.27
C GLY A 127 5.32 10.66 -5.04
N GLY A 128 4.05 10.50 -4.71
CA GLY A 128 3.17 11.59 -4.32
C GLY A 128 1.96 11.08 -3.52
N LYS A 129 1.29 11.98 -2.84
CA LYS A 129 0.07 11.67 -2.07
C LYS A 129 -0.86 12.87 -2.02
N GLY A 130 -2.15 12.61 -2.00
CA GLY A 130 -3.15 13.65 -1.81
C GLY A 130 -4.21 13.26 -0.77
N GLY A 131 -5.04 14.20 -0.43
CA GLY A 131 -6.16 13.94 0.46
C GLY A 131 -6.91 15.19 0.89
N SER A 132 -7.93 14.96 1.70
CA SER A 132 -8.74 15.98 2.34
C SER A 132 -9.29 15.48 3.68
N ASP A 133 -9.57 16.40 4.59
CA ASP A 133 -10.30 16.16 5.84
C ASP A 133 -11.81 15.93 5.62
N PHE A 134 -12.25 15.78 4.38
CA PHE A 134 -13.63 15.42 4.03
C PHE A 134 -13.95 13.99 4.45
N ASP A 135 -15.09 13.81 5.13
CA ASP A 135 -15.63 12.48 5.46
C ASP A 135 -16.72 12.07 4.48
N PRO A 136 -16.48 11.07 3.62
CA PRO A 136 -17.49 10.59 2.68
C PRO A 136 -18.60 9.74 3.34
N LYS A 137 -18.41 9.30 4.60
CA LYS A 137 -19.39 8.46 5.27
C LYS A 137 -20.69 9.24 5.53
N GLY A 138 -21.81 8.61 5.16
CA GLY A 138 -23.12 9.20 5.35
C GLY A 138 -23.46 10.36 4.41
N LYS A 139 -22.61 10.68 3.44
CA LYS A 139 -22.88 11.66 2.40
C LYS A 139 -23.63 11.04 1.23
N SER A 140 -24.51 11.83 0.61
CA SER A 140 -25.17 11.42 -0.64
C SER A 140 -24.18 11.40 -1.81
N ASP A 141 -24.53 10.68 -2.87
CA ASP A 141 -23.74 10.68 -4.13
C ASP A 141 -23.63 12.09 -4.71
N GLY A 142 -24.67 12.91 -4.57
CA GLY A 142 -24.68 14.31 -4.99
C GLY A 142 -23.70 15.18 -4.20
N GLU A 143 -23.62 15.02 -2.90
CA GLU A 143 -22.65 15.71 -2.02
C GLU A 143 -21.22 15.31 -2.36
N ILE A 144 -20.95 14.00 -2.49
CA ILE A 144 -19.63 13.48 -2.86
C ILE A 144 -19.21 13.99 -4.24
N MET A 145 -20.11 14.00 -5.20
CA MET A 145 -19.85 14.53 -6.54
C MET A 145 -19.46 16.02 -6.47
N ARG A 146 -20.23 16.86 -5.75
CA ARG A 146 -19.92 18.29 -5.61
C ARG A 146 -18.58 18.52 -4.92
N PHE A 147 -18.29 17.76 -3.86
CA PHE A 147 -16.97 17.79 -3.22
C PHE A 147 -15.85 17.43 -4.21
N CYS A 148 -15.94 16.28 -4.91
CA CYS A 148 -14.93 15.83 -5.87
C CYS A 148 -14.72 16.85 -7.00
N GLN A 149 -15.78 17.48 -7.50
CA GLN A 149 -15.68 18.53 -8.52
C GLN A 149 -14.95 19.76 -7.99
N SER A 150 -15.28 20.22 -6.78
CA SER A 150 -14.59 21.36 -6.16
C SER A 150 -13.12 21.04 -5.89
N PHE A 151 -12.83 19.87 -5.33
CA PHE A 151 -11.45 19.40 -5.07
C PHE A 151 -10.64 19.36 -6.38
N MET A 152 -11.18 18.80 -7.44
CA MET A 152 -10.50 18.70 -8.73
C MET A 152 -10.34 20.05 -9.43
N THR A 153 -11.22 21.02 -9.18
CA THR A 153 -11.10 22.37 -9.76
C THR A 153 -9.78 23.05 -9.38
N GLU A 154 -9.29 22.81 -8.18
CA GLU A 154 -7.95 23.29 -7.76
C GLU A 154 -6.85 22.31 -8.16
N LEU A 155 -7.04 21.02 -7.90
CA LEU A 155 -6.01 20.01 -8.13
C LEU A 155 -5.62 19.88 -9.62
N CYS A 156 -6.56 20.06 -10.57
CA CYS A 156 -6.29 19.90 -11.99
C CYS A 156 -5.19 20.83 -12.54
N LYS A 157 -4.85 21.90 -11.83
CA LYS A 157 -3.77 22.84 -12.18
C LYS A 157 -2.37 22.24 -11.99
N HIS A 158 -2.27 21.15 -11.22
CA HIS A 158 -1.00 20.59 -10.72
C HIS A 158 -0.77 19.14 -11.14
N ILE A 159 -1.74 18.51 -11.80
CA ILE A 159 -1.70 17.10 -12.19
C ILE A 159 -1.84 16.92 -13.70
N GLY A 160 -1.45 15.76 -14.19
CA GLY A 160 -1.53 15.38 -15.60
C GLY A 160 -0.90 14.03 -15.83
N ALA A 161 -1.13 13.43 -17.00
CA ALA A 161 -0.65 12.08 -17.33
C ALA A 161 0.87 11.90 -17.18
N ASP A 162 1.62 12.97 -17.50
CA ASP A 162 3.09 12.96 -17.49
C ASP A 162 3.71 13.77 -16.34
N THR A 163 2.86 14.33 -15.46
CA THR A 163 3.32 15.16 -14.34
C THR A 163 3.02 14.51 -13.00
N ASP A 164 1.76 14.20 -12.75
CA ASP A 164 1.27 13.68 -11.49
C ASP A 164 -0.04 12.91 -11.71
N VAL A 165 -0.05 11.64 -11.36
CA VAL A 165 -1.19 10.73 -11.61
C VAL A 165 -1.75 10.22 -10.29
N PRO A 166 -2.77 10.89 -9.72
CA PRO A 166 -3.42 10.42 -8.50
C PRO A 166 -4.19 9.11 -8.71
N ALA A 167 -4.51 8.45 -7.59
CA ALA A 167 -5.27 7.20 -7.55
C ALA A 167 -6.25 7.18 -6.37
N GLY A 168 -6.99 6.08 -6.22
CA GLY A 168 -7.80 5.84 -5.03
C GLY A 168 -6.97 5.51 -3.78
N ASP A 169 -7.55 5.76 -2.62
CA ASP A 169 -7.07 5.41 -1.29
C ASP A 169 -8.27 5.33 -0.34
N ILE A 170 -8.08 5.34 0.98
CA ILE A 170 -9.18 5.35 1.96
C ILE A 170 -10.18 6.48 1.62
N GLY A 171 -11.46 6.13 1.53
CA GLY A 171 -12.54 7.06 1.21
C GLY A 171 -12.63 7.49 -0.26
N THR A 172 -11.76 6.97 -1.13
CA THR A 172 -11.75 7.28 -2.57
C THR A 172 -11.73 6.00 -3.38
N GLY A 173 -12.88 5.59 -3.86
CA GLY A 173 -13.06 4.44 -4.73
C GLY A 173 -13.32 4.83 -6.19
N ALA A 174 -13.83 3.87 -6.97
CA ALA A 174 -14.12 4.07 -8.39
C ALA A 174 -15.13 5.20 -8.65
N ARG A 175 -16.11 5.41 -7.74
CA ARG A 175 -17.10 6.50 -7.82
C ARG A 175 -16.43 7.87 -7.74
N GLU A 176 -15.61 8.09 -6.72
CA GLU A 176 -14.89 9.35 -6.49
C GLU A 176 -13.90 9.61 -7.63
N ILE A 177 -13.14 8.60 -8.04
CA ILE A 177 -12.25 8.69 -9.22
C ILE A 177 -13.03 9.06 -10.47
N GLY A 178 -14.21 8.50 -10.68
CA GLY A 178 -15.07 8.84 -11.80
C GLY A 178 -15.50 10.33 -11.79
N TYR A 179 -15.94 10.84 -10.65
CA TYR A 179 -16.32 12.24 -10.49
C TYR A 179 -15.13 13.20 -10.69
N MET A 180 -13.96 12.84 -10.15
CA MET A 180 -12.72 13.61 -10.34
C MET A 180 -12.26 13.61 -11.78
N PHE A 181 -12.29 12.46 -12.46
CA PHE A 181 -11.92 12.34 -13.87
C PHE A 181 -12.85 13.14 -14.79
N GLY A 182 -14.15 13.06 -14.55
CA GLY A 182 -15.14 13.84 -15.30
C GLY A 182 -14.90 15.35 -15.18
N GLN A 183 -14.60 15.84 -13.98
CA GLN A 183 -14.29 17.25 -13.75
C GLN A 183 -12.95 17.65 -14.39
N TYR A 184 -11.90 16.84 -14.25
CA TYR A 184 -10.62 17.09 -14.91
C TYR A 184 -10.79 17.22 -16.44
N LYS A 185 -11.43 16.23 -17.05
CA LYS A 185 -11.72 16.23 -18.50
C LYS A 185 -12.44 17.50 -18.94
N ARG A 186 -13.44 17.95 -18.17
CA ARG A 186 -14.20 19.16 -18.46
C ARG A 186 -13.34 20.43 -18.39
N LEU A 187 -12.50 20.55 -17.33
CA LEU A 187 -11.69 21.76 -17.10
C LEU A 187 -10.49 21.85 -18.04
N ARG A 188 -9.85 20.74 -18.31
CA ARG A 188 -8.65 20.69 -19.17
C ARG A 188 -8.97 20.51 -20.65
N ASN A 189 -10.20 20.10 -20.99
CA ASN A 189 -10.61 19.71 -22.34
C ASN A 189 -9.70 18.62 -22.94
N GLU A 190 -9.27 17.66 -22.09
CA GLU A 190 -8.35 16.59 -22.43
C GLU A 190 -8.91 15.23 -21.96
N PHE A 191 -8.70 14.19 -22.76
CA PHE A 191 -8.93 12.81 -22.36
C PHE A 191 -7.58 12.09 -22.30
N THR A 192 -6.96 12.07 -21.11
CA THR A 192 -5.61 11.58 -20.89
C THR A 192 -5.58 10.50 -19.81
N GLY A 193 -4.41 9.89 -19.60
CA GLY A 193 -4.15 8.92 -18.56
C GLY A 193 -3.96 9.50 -17.15
N VAL A 194 -4.53 10.68 -16.87
CA VAL A 194 -4.55 11.26 -15.53
C VAL A 194 -5.42 10.44 -14.60
N LEU A 195 -5.19 10.16 -13.44
CA LEU A 195 -5.91 9.29 -12.50
C LEU A 195 -5.87 7.80 -12.89
N THR A 196 -5.69 6.95 -11.92
CA THR A 196 -5.84 5.49 -12.05
C THR A 196 -6.90 4.96 -11.09
N GLY A 197 -7.38 3.74 -11.37
CA GLY A 197 -8.59 3.20 -10.74
C GLY A 197 -9.86 3.67 -11.42
N LYS A 198 -9.75 4.07 -12.70
CA LYS A 198 -10.89 4.44 -13.54
C LYS A 198 -11.77 3.23 -13.85
N GLY A 199 -13.02 3.49 -14.22
CA GLY A 199 -13.90 2.46 -14.77
C GLY A 199 -13.39 1.93 -16.11
N LEU A 200 -13.67 0.67 -16.41
CA LEU A 200 -13.23 0.00 -17.65
C LEU A 200 -13.69 0.71 -18.91
N THR A 201 -14.81 1.40 -18.88
CA THR A 201 -15.40 2.12 -20.03
C THR A 201 -14.66 3.42 -20.38
N TYR A 202 -13.75 3.88 -19.51
CA TYR A 202 -13.02 5.14 -19.74
C TYR A 202 -11.55 5.07 -19.30
N GLY A 203 -10.91 3.96 -19.59
CA GLY A 203 -9.46 3.79 -19.48
C GLY A 203 -8.96 3.07 -18.23
N GLY A 204 -9.84 2.40 -17.48
CA GLY A 204 -9.45 1.54 -16.37
C GLY A 204 -8.80 0.23 -16.83
N SER A 205 -8.07 -0.42 -15.95
CA SER A 205 -7.41 -1.71 -16.18
C SER A 205 -8.17 -2.87 -15.55
N LEU A 206 -8.21 -4.00 -16.25
CA LEU A 206 -8.57 -5.30 -15.66
C LEU A 206 -7.55 -5.70 -14.58
N ALA A 207 -7.89 -6.68 -13.77
CA ALA A 207 -7.10 -7.20 -12.64
C ALA A 207 -6.79 -6.16 -11.54
N ARG A 208 -7.34 -4.94 -11.58
CA ARG A 208 -7.05 -3.91 -10.56
C ARG A 208 -7.62 -4.27 -9.18
N THR A 209 -8.78 -4.92 -9.15
CA THR A 209 -9.45 -5.34 -7.91
C THR A 209 -8.67 -6.43 -7.21
N GLU A 210 -8.16 -7.37 -7.98
CA GLU A 210 -7.38 -8.54 -7.55
C GLU A 210 -5.94 -8.19 -7.16
N ALA A 211 -5.40 -7.15 -7.77
CA ALA A 211 -3.97 -6.86 -7.83
C ALA A 211 -3.22 -6.85 -6.50
N THR A 212 -3.81 -6.33 -5.43
CA THR A 212 -3.12 -6.26 -4.15
C THR A 212 -3.05 -7.65 -3.50
N GLY A 213 -4.15 -8.39 -3.52
CA GLY A 213 -4.20 -9.76 -2.98
C GLY A 213 -3.34 -10.73 -3.78
N TYR A 214 -3.43 -10.66 -5.11
CA TYR A 214 -2.60 -11.48 -6.01
C TYR A 214 -1.12 -11.15 -5.85
N GLY A 215 -0.77 -9.87 -5.87
CA GLY A 215 0.60 -9.40 -5.70
C GLY A 215 1.20 -9.82 -4.37
N LEU A 216 0.43 -9.76 -3.28
CA LEU A 216 0.83 -10.27 -1.98
C LEU A 216 1.23 -11.75 -2.06
N CYS A 217 0.41 -12.57 -2.69
CA CYS A 217 0.70 -14.01 -2.83
C CYS A 217 1.88 -14.27 -3.79
N TYR A 218 2.05 -13.49 -4.86
CA TYR A 218 3.21 -13.59 -5.75
C TYR A 218 4.51 -13.28 -5.00
N PHE A 219 4.57 -12.15 -4.29
CA PHE A 219 5.73 -11.80 -3.47
C PHE A 219 6.03 -12.85 -2.41
N THR A 220 5.00 -13.29 -1.68
CA THR A 220 5.13 -14.30 -0.63
C THR A 220 5.62 -15.63 -1.19
N ASN A 221 5.13 -16.04 -2.36
CA ASN A 221 5.57 -17.27 -3.02
C ASN A 221 7.06 -17.24 -3.38
N GLU A 222 7.56 -16.13 -3.94
CA GLU A 222 8.98 -15.93 -4.23
C GLU A 222 9.82 -15.99 -2.94
N MET A 223 9.34 -15.34 -1.86
CA MET A 223 10.00 -15.38 -0.55
C MET A 223 10.04 -16.81 0.01
N LEU A 224 8.96 -17.56 -0.09
CA LEU A 224 8.90 -18.96 0.34
C LEU A 224 9.86 -19.82 -0.47
N GLN A 225 9.84 -19.72 -1.80
CA GLN A 225 10.72 -20.51 -2.71
C GLN A 225 12.21 -20.23 -2.45
N ALA A 226 12.59 -18.96 -2.23
CA ALA A 226 13.97 -18.59 -1.91
C ALA A 226 14.46 -19.21 -0.58
N ASN A 227 13.53 -19.65 0.26
CA ASN A 227 13.81 -20.31 1.55
C ASN A 227 13.44 -21.81 1.54
N GLY A 228 13.28 -22.42 0.36
CA GLY A 228 13.00 -23.85 0.20
C GLY A 228 11.61 -24.28 0.67
N LYS A 229 10.64 -23.36 0.67
CA LYS A 229 9.25 -23.55 1.11
C LYS A 229 8.27 -23.23 -0.02
N SER A 230 6.99 -23.52 0.17
CA SER A 230 5.91 -23.18 -0.77
C SER A 230 4.61 -22.96 -0.02
N PHE A 231 3.56 -22.51 -0.71
CA PHE A 231 2.20 -22.49 -0.21
C PHE A 231 1.55 -23.87 -0.16
N GLU A 232 2.02 -24.81 -0.97
CA GLU A 232 1.42 -26.13 -1.13
C GLU A 232 1.29 -26.86 0.20
N GLY A 233 0.07 -27.24 0.56
CA GLY A 233 -0.25 -27.95 1.79
C GLY A 233 -0.18 -27.13 3.08
N GLN A 234 0.13 -25.84 3.01
CA GLN A 234 0.27 -24.99 4.20
C GLN A 234 -1.07 -24.46 4.70
N THR A 235 -1.17 -24.31 6.01
CA THR A 235 -2.31 -23.64 6.66
C THR A 235 -2.09 -22.13 6.69
N VAL A 236 -3.04 -21.38 6.13
CA VAL A 236 -2.94 -19.91 6.02
C VAL A 236 -4.06 -19.25 6.81
N VAL A 237 -3.73 -18.22 7.56
CA VAL A 237 -4.66 -17.31 8.23
C VAL A 237 -4.55 -15.93 7.58
N ILE A 238 -5.68 -15.36 7.20
CA ILE A 238 -5.77 -14.04 6.54
C ILE A 238 -6.72 -13.17 7.35
N SER A 239 -6.30 -11.98 7.76
CA SER A 239 -7.22 -11.01 8.37
C SER A 239 -7.95 -10.20 7.32
N GLY A 240 -9.12 -9.69 7.69
CA GLY A 240 -9.98 -8.95 6.77
C GLY A 240 -10.92 -9.83 5.96
N SER A 241 -11.81 -9.19 5.23
CA SER A 241 -12.76 -9.79 4.28
C SER A 241 -13.12 -8.79 3.17
N GLY A 242 -12.25 -7.83 2.92
CA GLY A 242 -12.31 -6.92 1.77
C GLY A 242 -11.49 -7.46 0.59
N ASN A 243 -11.34 -6.64 -0.46
CA ASN A 243 -10.68 -7.05 -1.70
C ASN A 243 -9.32 -7.73 -1.48
N VAL A 244 -8.45 -7.15 -0.64
CA VAL A 244 -7.11 -7.72 -0.41
C VAL A 244 -7.21 -9.13 0.15
N ALA A 245 -8.02 -9.33 1.19
CA ALA A 245 -8.19 -10.62 1.84
C ALA A 245 -8.87 -11.66 0.93
N ILE A 246 -9.92 -11.28 0.19
CA ILE A 246 -10.65 -12.15 -0.74
C ILE A 246 -9.71 -12.67 -1.83
N TYR A 247 -8.98 -11.77 -2.48
CA TYR A 247 -8.12 -12.16 -3.60
C TYR A 247 -6.78 -12.78 -3.14
N ALA A 248 -6.30 -12.46 -1.94
CA ALA A 248 -5.22 -13.24 -1.30
C ALA A 248 -5.68 -14.67 -1.00
N THR A 249 -6.91 -14.86 -0.50
CA THR A 249 -7.49 -16.19 -0.28
C THR A 249 -7.56 -16.97 -1.58
N GLN A 250 -8.05 -16.34 -2.65
CA GLN A 250 -8.16 -16.99 -3.97
C GLN A 250 -6.80 -17.46 -4.49
N LYS A 251 -5.81 -16.57 -4.46
CA LYS A 251 -4.47 -16.86 -5.01
C LYS A 251 -3.70 -17.85 -4.14
N ALA A 252 -3.76 -17.76 -2.81
CA ALA A 252 -3.14 -18.72 -1.90
C ALA A 252 -3.74 -20.12 -2.08
N THR A 253 -5.05 -20.22 -2.25
CA THR A 253 -5.73 -21.50 -2.56
C THR A 253 -5.30 -22.05 -3.91
N GLN A 254 -5.14 -21.21 -4.94
CA GLN A 254 -4.60 -21.62 -6.25
C GLN A 254 -3.16 -22.16 -6.14
N TYR A 255 -2.39 -21.69 -5.18
CA TYR A 255 -1.04 -22.21 -4.87
C TYR A 255 -1.04 -23.45 -3.96
N GLY A 256 -2.22 -24.04 -3.70
CA GLY A 256 -2.35 -25.27 -2.93
C GLY A 256 -2.39 -25.08 -1.41
N ALA A 257 -2.51 -23.85 -0.92
CA ALA A 257 -2.68 -23.59 0.50
C ALA A 257 -4.11 -23.81 0.97
N LYS A 258 -4.28 -24.13 2.26
CA LYS A 258 -5.57 -24.16 2.93
C LYS A 258 -5.74 -22.88 3.78
N VAL A 259 -6.56 -21.96 3.30
CA VAL A 259 -6.95 -20.77 4.07
C VAL A 259 -8.06 -21.16 5.04
N VAL A 260 -7.81 -21.02 6.33
CA VAL A 260 -8.71 -21.50 7.38
C VAL A 260 -9.43 -20.40 8.17
N ALA A 261 -9.07 -19.14 8.00
CA ALA A 261 -9.68 -18.04 8.74
C ALA A 261 -9.69 -16.73 7.96
N LEU A 262 -10.78 -15.98 8.12
CA LEU A 262 -10.95 -14.59 7.69
C LEU A 262 -11.60 -13.78 8.81
N SER A 263 -11.43 -12.45 8.81
CA SER A 263 -12.03 -11.56 9.80
C SER A 263 -12.73 -10.35 9.19
N ASP A 264 -13.57 -9.70 9.98
CA ASP A 264 -13.99 -8.31 9.77
C ASP A 264 -13.84 -7.52 11.07
N SER A 265 -14.32 -6.27 11.11
CA SER A 265 -14.19 -5.41 12.29
C SER A 265 -14.87 -5.94 13.55
N ASN A 266 -15.78 -6.91 13.43
CA ASN A 266 -16.57 -7.43 14.55
C ASN A 266 -16.00 -8.73 15.11
N GLY A 267 -15.36 -9.55 14.26
CA GLY A 267 -14.84 -10.85 14.68
C GLY A 267 -14.21 -11.62 13.54
N TYR A 268 -13.98 -12.90 13.75
CA TYR A 268 -13.37 -13.77 12.75
C TYR A 268 -14.09 -15.12 12.66
N ILE A 269 -14.01 -15.72 11.49
CA ILE A 269 -14.43 -17.11 11.24
C ILE A 269 -13.20 -18.01 11.22
N TYR A 270 -13.39 -19.23 11.74
CA TYR A 270 -12.42 -20.30 11.60
C TYR A 270 -13.12 -21.52 11.00
N ASP A 271 -12.59 -21.98 9.88
CA ASP A 271 -13.09 -23.14 9.14
C ASP A 271 -11.91 -24.11 8.90
N PRO A 272 -11.79 -25.18 9.67
CA PRO A 272 -10.68 -26.12 9.57
C PRO A 272 -10.64 -26.88 8.25
N ASP A 273 -11.76 -26.97 7.54
CA ASP A 273 -11.86 -27.65 6.25
C ASP A 273 -11.41 -26.75 5.09
N GLY A 274 -11.28 -25.43 5.34
CA GLY A 274 -10.87 -24.40 4.39
C GLY A 274 -12.03 -23.49 4.00
N ILE A 275 -11.76 -22.21 3.85
CA ILE A 275 -12.76 -21.19 3.53
C ILE A 275 -13.42 -21.44 2.16
N GLU A 276 -14.78 -21.54 2.13
CA GLU A 276 -15.57 -21.49 0.90
C GLU A 276 -15.60 -20.08 0.35
N LEU A 277 -14.65 -19.76 -0.54
CA LEU A 277 -14.43 -18.41 -1.03
C LEU A 277 -15.65 -17.81 -1.73
N GLU A 278 -16.34 -18.58 -2.56
CA GLU A 278 -17.55 -18.13 -3.27
C GLU A 278 -18.64 -17.64 -2.31
N LEU A 279 -18.79 -18.32 -1.17
CA LEU A 279 -19.74 -17.90 -0.13
C LEU A 279 -19.29 -16.58 0.52
N VAL A 280 -17.99 -16.41 0.76
CA VAL A 280 -17.46 -15.13 1.29
C VAL A 280 -17.69 -14.00 0.29
N GLN A 281 -17.44 -14.22 -0.99
CA GLN A 281 -17.69 -13.23 -2.05
C GLN A 281 -19.16 -12.86 -2.12
N GLN A 282 -20.07 -13.85 -2.07
CA GLN A 282 -21.52 -13.60 -2.05
C GLN A 282 -21.91 -12.70 -0.87
N ILE A 283 -21.43 -13.01 0.34
CA ILE A 283 -21.72 -12.23 1.56
C ILE A 283 -21.13 -10.82 1.48
N LYS A 284 -19.85 -10.69 1.05
CA LYS A 284 -19.11 -9.43 1.17
C LYS A 284 -19.26 -8.50 -0.02
N GLU A 285 -19.21 -9.04 -1.24
CA GLU A 285 -19.20 -8.24 -2.47
C GLU A 285 -20.62 -7.99 -2.99
N VAL A 286 -21.51 -9.00 -2.91
CA VAL A 286 -22.87 -8.89 -3.43
C VAL A 286 -23.81 -8.33 -2.39
N GLU A 287 -23.92 -8.99 -1.23
CA GLU A 287 -24.90 -8.65 -0.18
C GLU A 287 -24.40 -7.57 0.80
N ARG A 288 -23.08 -7.29 0.81
CA ARG A 288 -22.42 -6.35 1.74
C ARG A 288 -22.67 -6.67 3.22
N GLY A 289 -22.84 -7.97 3.51
CA GLY A 289 -23.10 -8.54 4.83
C GLY A 289 -21.86 -8.62 5.72
N ARG A 290 -22.01 -9.21 6.89
CA ARG A 290 -20.94 -9.45 7.86
C ARG A 290 -20.41 -10.89 7.73
N ILE A 291 -19.09 -11.06 8.01
CA ILE A 291 -18.44 -12.38 7.88
C ILE A 291 -19.08 -13.45 8.77
N LYS A 292 -19.70 -13.06 9.90
CA LYS A 292 -20.41 -13.98 10.79
C LYS A 292 -21.53 -14.79 10.12
N GLU A 293 -22.08 -14.29 9.01
CA GLU A 293 -23.14 -14.96 8.27
C GLU A 293 -22.65 -16.26 7.62
N TYR A 294 -21.35 -16.35 7.38
CA TYR A 294 -20.69 -17.52 6.81
C TYR A 294 -21.02 -18.80 7.59
N VAL A 295 -20.95 -18.75 8.93
CA VAL A 295 -21.15 -19.94 9.80
C VAL A 295 -22.53 -20.58 9.63
N ASN A 296 -23.55 -19.80 9.29
CA ASN A 296 -24.92 -20.28 9.10
C ASN A 296 -25.21 -20.77 7.67
N ARG A 297 -24.28 -20.56 6.74
CA ARG A 297 -24.52 -20.76 5.30
C ARG A 297 -23.54 -21.73 4.64
N THR A 298 -22.38 -21.96 5.27
CA THR A 298 -21.39 -22.92 4.79
C THR A 298 -21.88 -24.34 4.85
N SER A 299 -21.40 -25.21 3.96
CA SER A 299 -21.63 -26.64 3.97
C SER A 299 -20.80 -27.40 5.03
N HIS A 300 -19.77 -26.75 5.59
CA HIS A 300 -18.84 -27.32 6.56
C HIS A 300 -19.43 -27.37 7.98
N LYS A 301 -19.03 -28.37 8.77
CA LYS A 301 -19.69 -28.65 10.08
C LYS A 301 -18.98 -28.09 11.30
N ASN A 302 -17.67 -27.86 11.21
CA ASN A 302 -16.83 -27.48 12.37
C ASN A 302 -16.43 -26.01 12.35
N VAL A 303 -17.24 -25.18 11.72
CA VAL A 303 -16.98 -23.75 11.55
C VAL A 303 -17.40 -22.98 12.79
N THR A 304 -16.58 -22.05 13.20
CA THR A 304 -16.87 -21.18 14.34
C THR A 304 -16.75 -19.69 13.96
N TYR A 305 -17.52 -18.88 14.66
CA TYR A 305 -17.36 -17.43 14.67
C TYR A 305 -17.00 -16.97 16.08
N THR A 306 -16.01 -16.12 16.20
CA THR A 306 -15.59 -15.52 17.48
C THR A 306 -15.63 -14.00 17.37
N GLU A 307 -16.24 -13.32 18.34
CA GLU A 307 -16.22 -11.88 18.41
C GLU A 307 -14.83 -11.34 18.79
N GLY A 308 -14.48 -10.16 18.25
CA GLY A 308 -13.16 -9.57 18.43
C GLY A 308 -12.17 -10.02 17.37
N CYS A 309 -11.89 -9.15 16.39
CA CYS A 309 -11.08 -9.50 15.21
C CYS A 309 -9.63 -9.87 15.55
N LYS A 310 -9.05 -9.33 16.62
CA LYS A 310 -7.67 -9.56 17.03
C LYS A 310 -7.36 -11.02 17.41
N GLY A 311 -8.38 -11.75 17.88
CA GLY A 311 -8.26 -13.16 18.23
C GLY A 311 -7.87 -14.09 17.06
N ILE A 312 -7.99 -13.64 15.82
CA ILE A 312 -7.63 -14.42 14.64
C ILE A 312 -6.17 -14.92 14.69
N TRP A 313 -5.28 -14.15 15.29
CA TRP A 313 -3.84 -14.45 15.39
C TRP A 313 -3.52 -15.54 16.42
N THR A 314 -4.52 -16.01 17.17
CA THR A 314 -4.36 -17.17 18.06
C THR A 314 -4.51 -18.50 17.33
N ILE A 315 -5.05 -18.50 16.11
CA ILE A 315 -5.23 -19.69 15.28
C ILE A 315 -3.85 -20.19 14.82
N LYS A 316 -3.62 -21.48 15.00
CA LYS A 316 -2.37 -22.11 14.52
C LYS A 316 -2.32 -22.07 12.99
N CYS A 317 -1.26 -21.54 12.43
CA CYS A 317 -1.01 -21.47 11.00
C CYS A 317 0.48 -21.54 10.68
N ASP A 318 0.78 -21.85 9.44
CA ASP A 318 2.13 -21.84 8.88
C ASP A 318 2.47 -20.45 8.33
N ILE A 319 1.48 -19.80 7.72
CA ILE A 319 1.61 -18.50 7.05
C ILE A 319 0.49 -17.57 7.55
N ALA A 320 0.83 -16.35 7.93
CA ALA A 320 -0.10 -15.29 8.31
C ALA A 320 -0.05 -14.13 7.30
N LEU A 321 -1.20 -13.75 6.75
CA LEU A 321 -1.34 -12.66 5.80
C LEU A 321 -2.25 -11.56 6.38
N PRO A 322 -1.72 -10.56 7.09
CA PRO A 322 -2.52 -9.45 7.61
C PRO A 322 -2.98 -8.54 6.48
N CYS A 323 -4.30 -8.57 6.21
CA CYS A 323 -4.95 -7.89 5.08
C CYS A 323 -6.07 -6.93 5.51
N ALA A 324 -6.21 -6.63 6.81
CA ALA A 324 -7.31 -5.81 7.30
C ALA A 324 -6.91 -4.35 7.53
N THR A 325 -6.23 -4.05 8.64
CA THR A 325 -6.01 -2.68 9.09
C THR A 325 -4.60 -2.44 9.63
N GLN A 326 -4.27 -1.15 9.75
CA GLN A 326 -3.03 -0.71 10.40
C GLN A 326 -2.97 -1.17 11.87
N ASN A 327 -1.78 -1.58 12.33
CA ASN A 327 -1.49 -1.97 13.71
C ASN A 327 -2.40 -3.10 14.25
N GLU A 328 -2.81 -4.03 13.41
CA GLU A 328 -3.63 -5.17 13.82
C GLU A 328 -2.84 -6.29 14.50
N ILE A 329 -1.52 -6.36 14.28
CA ILE A 329 -0.62 -7.30 14.95
C ILE A 329 0.34 -6.51 15.84
N ASP A 330 0.19 -6.66 17.14
CA ASP A 330 1.11 -6.13 18.13
C ASP A 330 2.15 -7.18 18.59
N GLY A 331 3.05 -6.79 19.48
CA GLY A 331 4.09 -7.70 19.99
C GLY A 331 3.54 -8.97 20.66
N GLU A 332 2.39 -8.89 21.33
CA GLU A 332 1.74 -10.06 21.95
C GLU A 332 1.21 -11.03 20.90
N SER A 333 0.49 -10.51 19.91
CA SER A 333 -0.03 -11.30 18.78
C SER A 333 1.10 -11.95 17.97
N ALA A 334 2.19 -11.20 17.75
CA ALA A 334 3.38 -11.72 17.08
C ALA A 334 4.04 -12.87 17.88
N ALA A 335 4.16 -12.74 19.20
CA ALA A 335 4.69 -13.80 20.06
C ALA A 335 3.81 -15.06 20.03
N ILE A 336 2.49 -14.91 19.94
CA ILE A 336 1.56 -16.02 19.80
C ILE A 336 1.76 -16.73 18.44
N LEU A 337 1.88 -15.99 17.35
CA LEU A 337 2.16 -16.56 16.02
C LEU A 337 3.46 -17.38 16.03
N VAL A 338 4.54 -16.85 16.58
CA VAL A 338 5.82 -17.56 16.73
C VAL A 338 5.64 -18.84 17.56
N LYS A 339 5.00 -18.74 18.73
CA LYS A 339 4.74 -19.89 19.61
C LYS A 339 3.93 -20.97 18.93
N ASN A 340 2.99 -20.61 18.06
CA ASN A 340 2.12 -21.53 17.33
C ASN A 340 2.80 -22.16 16.10
N GLY A 341 4.06 -21.75 15.79
CA GLY A 341 4.84 -22.32 14.71
C GLY A 341 4.64 -21.63 13.35
N CYS A 342 4.04 -20.44 13.34
CA CYS A 342 3.99 -19.60 12.14
C CYS A 342 5.44 -19.22 11.76
N TYR A 343 5.80 -19.47 10.50
CA TYR A 343 7.15 -19.19 10.02
C TYR A 343 7.21 -18.11 8.94
N CYS A 344 6.05 -17.61 8.51
CA CYS A 344 5.95 -16.58 7.48
C CYS A 344 4.82 -15.59 7.82
N VAL A 345 5.15 -14.31 7.84
CA VAL A 345 4.20 -13.20 7.91
C VAL A 345 4.44 -12.28 6.73
N SER A 346 3.42 -12.05 5.89
CA SER A 346 3.55 -11.17 4.72
C SER A 346 2.38 -10.20 4.64
N GLU A 347 2.68 -8.91 4.56
CA GLU A 347 1.73 -7.82 4.82
C GLU A 347 0.94 -7.38 3.59
N GLY A 348 -0.37 -7.66 3.59
CA GLY A 348 -1.30 -7.18 2.56
C GLY A 348 -1.89 -5.79 2.85
N ALA A 349 -2.15 -5.48 4.13
CA ALA A 349 -2.54 -4.14 4.56
C ALA A 349 -1.34 -3.17 4.63
N ASN A 350 -1.60 -1.88 4.80
CA ASN A 350 -0.55 -0.91 5.04
C ASN A 350 -0.22 -0.87 6.54
N MET A 351 1.03 -1.13 6.90
CA MET A 351 1.57 -1.15 8.27
C MET A 351 0.70 -1.95 9.26
N PRO A 352 0.36 -3.21 8.98
CA PRO A 352 -0.50 -4.00 9.87
C PRO A 352 0.22 -4.46 11.14
N SER A 353 1.56 -4.56 11.11
CA SER A 353 2.36 -4.95 12.27
C SER A 353 2.98 -3.73 12.96
N THR A 354 2.95 -3.72 14.29
CA THR A 354 3.66 -2.71 15.08
C THR A 354 5.18 -2.93 15.06
N PRO A 355 6.01 -1.93 15.39
CA PRO A 355 7.47 -2.10 15.47
C PRO A 355 7.89 -3.27 16.36
N GLU A 356 7.22 -3.48 17.50
CA GLU A 356 7.47 -4.59 18.42
C GLU A 356 7.16 -5.95 17.79
N ALA A 357 6.11 -6.02 16.95
CA ALA A 357 5.78 -7.23 16.21
C ALA A 357 6.87 -7.54 15.17
N ILE A 358 7.32 -6.53 14.42
CA ILE A 358 8.38 -6.69 13.42
C ILE A 358 9.68 -7.14 14.08
N GLU A 359 10.07 -6.56 15.22
CA GLU A 359 11.23 -6.98 15.97
C GLU A 359 11.11 -8.45 16.44
N THR A 360 9.92 -8.85 16.86
CA THR A 360 9.61 -10.24 17.21
C THR A 360 9.79 -11.18 16.01
N TYR A 361 9.35 -10.81 14.83
CA TYR A 361 9.55 -11.62 13.62
C TYR A 361 11.03 -11.79 13.29
N LEU A 362 11.77 -10.68 13.19
CA LEU A 362 13.17 -10.69 12.81
C LEU A 362 14.05 -11.46 13.82
N SER A 363 13.80 -11.30 15.12
CA SER A 363 14.56 -11.99 16.17
C SER A 363 14.28 -13.48 16.26
N ASN A 364 13.14 -13.95 15.74
CA ASN A 364 12.77 -15.38 15.75
C ASN A 364 12.90 -16.05 14.37
N GLY A 365 13.50 -15.39 13.39
CA GLY A 365 13.74 -15.97 12.06
C GLY A 365 12.47 -16.20 11.23
N ILE A 366 11.40 -15.45 11.50
CA ILE A 366 10.18 -15.46 10.70
C ILE A 366 10.48 -14.82 9.35
N LEU A 367 10.04 -15.44 8.25
CA LEU A 367 10.07 -14.83 6.92
C LEU A 367 9.08 -13.67 6.89
N TYR A 368 9.60 -12.45 6.90
CA TYR A 368 8.78 -11.25 6.98
C TYR A 368 8.75 -10.49 5.66
N GLY A 369 7.57 -10.44 5.03
CA GLY A 369 7.30 -9.66 3.83
C GLY A 369 6.72 -8.28 4.19
N PRO A 370 7.51 -7.19 4.09
CA PRO A 370 7.07 -5.86 4.52
C PRO A 370 6.03 -5.27 3.57
N ALA A 371 5.06 -4.52 4.10
CA ALA A 371 3.93 -3.97 3.36
C ALA A 371 4.33 -3.23 2.07
N LYS A 372 5.34 -2.37 2.13
CA LYS A 372 5.76 -1.57 0.95
C LYS A 372 6.23 -2.41 -0.25
N ALA A 373 6.70 -3.63 -0.01
CA ALA A 373 7.07 -4.59 -1.05
C ALA A 373 5.93 -5.58 -1.33
N ALA A 374 5.43 -6.25 -0.31
CA ALA A 374 4.46 -7.33 -0.45
C ALA A 374 3.09 -6.86 -1.00
N ASN A 375 2.61 -5.69 -0.62
CA ASN A 375 1.32 -5.15 -1.11
C ASN A 375 1.44 -4.20 -2.31
N ALA A 376 2.60 -4.15 -2.97
CA ALA A 376 2.83 -3.25 -4.10
C ALA A 376 2.00 -3.60 -5.36
N GLY A 377 1.32 -4.74 -5.39
CA GLY A 377 0.52 -5.17 -6.53
C GLY A 377 -0.51 -4.15 -6.99
N GLY A 378 -1.18 -3.47 -6.06
CA GLY A 378 -2.16 -2.43 -6.38
C GLY A 378 -1.55 -1.23 -7.13
N VAL A 379 -0.39 -0.74 -6.68
CA VAL A 379 0.29 0.37 -7.37
C VAL A 379 0.98 -0.09 -8.66
N ALA A 380 1.48 -1.31 -8.70
CA ALA A 380 2.01 -1.90 -9.93
C ALA A 380 0.95 -1.95 -11.03
N THR A 381 -0.24 -2.47 -10.74
CA THR A 381 -1.34 -2.48 -11.70
C THR A 381 -1.82 -1.06 -12.06
N SER A 382 -1.75 -0.11 -11.12
CA SER A 382 -2.00 1.31 -11.47
C SER A 382 -0.97 1.84 -12.47
N GLY A 383 0.30 1.47 -12.36
CA GLY A 383 1.31 1.80 -13.37
C GLY A 383 1.07 1.12 -14.72
N LEU A 384 0.60 -0.13 -14.71
CA LEU A 384 0.16 -0.82 -15.93
C LEU A 384 -1.06 -0.14 -16.57
N GLU A 385 -2.00 0.40 -15.77
CA GLU A 385 -3.10 1.24 -16.27
C GLU A 385 -2.56 2.49 -16.97
N MET A 386 -1.54 3.16 -16.39
CA MET A 386 -0.87 4.29 -17.04
C MET A 386 -0.26 3.89 -18.39
N SER A 387 0.43 2.75 -18.46
CA SER A 387 0.99 2.23 -19.72
C SER A 387 -0.09 1.98 -20.78
N GLN A 388 -1.17 1.30 -20.41
CA GLN A 388 -2.32 1.06 -21.30
C GLN A 388 -2.93 2.38 -21.79
N ASN A 389 -3.04 3.39 -20.91
CA ASN A 389 -3.57 4.70 -21.29
C ASN A 389 -2.64 5.45 -22.26
N SER A 390 -1.32 5.34 -22.08
CA SER A 390 -0.33 5.94 -22.99
C SER A 390 -0.35 5.29 -24.37
N GLU A 391 -0.51 3.96 -24.41
CA GLU A 391 -0.67 3.20 -25.66
C GLU A 391 -2.05 3.38 -26.31
N ARG A 392 -3.03 3.88 -25.56
CA ARG A 392 -4.48 3.92 -25.92
C ARG A 392 -5.05 2.53 -26.22
N LEU A 393 -4.59 1.53 -25.47
CA LEU A 393 -5.02 0.15 -25.56
C LEU A 393 -5.61 -0.33 -24.23
N SER A 394 -6.40 -1.39 -24.31
CA SER A 394 -6.85 -2.18 -23.15
C SER A 394 -6.25 -3.57 -23.27
N TRP A 395 -5.57 -4.01 -22.21
CA TRP A 395 -5.00 -5.35 -22.16
C TRP A 395 -5.98 -6.35 -21.55
N SER A 396 -5.84 -7.63 -21.93
CA SER A 396 -6.61 -8.71 -21.32
C SER A 396 -6.22 -8.88 -19.85
N PHE A 397 -7.10 -9.56 -19.09
CA PHE A 397 -6.82 -9.90 -17.70
C PHE A 397 -5.51 -10.67 -17.56
N ASP A 398 -5.33 -11.71 -18.37
CA ASP A 398 -4.14 -12.56 -18.34
C ASP A 398 -2.86 -11.76 -18.60
N LYS A 399 -2.87 -10.84 -19.56
CA LYS A 399 -1.70 -9.98 -19.85
C LYS A 399 -1.36 -9.07 -18.67
N VAL A 400 -2.37 -8.50 -17.99
CA VAL A 400 -2.14 -7.65 -16.81
C VAL A 400 -1.64 -8.50 -15.64
N ASP A 401 -2.20 -9.68 -15.41
CA ASP A 401 -1.80 -10.59 -14.32
C ASP A 401 -0.38 -11.14 -14.53
N GLU A 402 0.00 -11.50 -15.76
CA GLU A 402 1.36 -11.89 -16.11
C GLU A 402 2.37 -10.77 -15.79
N GLN A 403 2.09 -9.54 -16.23
CA GLN A 403 2.93 -8.39 -15.93
C GLN A 403 3.00 -8.08 -14.43
N LEU A 404 1.88 -8.21 -13.72
CA LEU A 404 1.84 -8.07 -12.27
C LEU A 404 2.73 -9.11 -11.58
N HIS A 405 2.65 -10.37 -12.00
CA HIS A 405 3.47 -11.45 -11.46
C HIS A 405 4.97 -11.16 -11.65
N ASP A 406 5.36 -10.77 -12.85
CA ASP A 406 6.77 -10.44 -13.16
C ASP A 406 7.28 -9.26 -12.35
N ILE A 407 6.44 -8.22 -12.14
CA ILE A 407 6.78 -7.09 -11.28
C ILE A 407 6.98 -7.55 -9.84
N MET A 408 6.06 -8.32 -9.27
CA MET A 408 6.16 -8.78 -7.88
C MET A 408 7.38 -9.69 -7.64
N LYS A 409 7.71 -10.53 -8.61
CA LYS A 409 8.93 -11.33 -8.62
C LYS A 409 10.19 -10.45 -8.63
N SER A 410 10.20 -9.42 -9.47
CA SER A 410 11.29 -8.46 -9.53
C SER A 410 11.44 -7.65 -8.24
N ILE A 411 10.32 -7.29 -7.59
CA ILE A 411 10.33 -6.63 -6.27
C ILE A 411 11.01 -7.52 -5.24
N PHE A 412 10.57 -8.78 -5.11
CA PHE A 412 11.20 -9.70 -4.15
C PHE A 412 12.70 -9.85 -4.43
N LYS A 413 13.08 -10.10 -5.66
CA LYS A 413 14.48 -10.25 -6.07
C LYS A 413 15.32 -9.03 -5.66
N SER A 414 14.84 -7.82 -5.94
CA SER A 414 15.55 -6.58 -5.59
C SER A 414 15.70 -6.41 -4.07
N CYS A 415 14.66 -6.77 -3.30
CA CYS A 415 14.72 -6.72 -1.83
C CYS A 415 15.73 -7.74 -1.27
N ASP A 416 15.74 -8.95 -1.79
CA ASP A 416 16.63 -10.03 -1.36
C ASP A 416 18.10 -9.73 -1.70
N GLU A 417 18.36 -9.28 -2.93
CA GLU A 417 19.70 -8.89 -3.38
C GLU A 417 20.26 -7.72 -2.57
N ALA A 418 19.45 -6.67 -2.34
CA ALA A 418 19.89 -5.53 -1.53
C ALA A 418 20.15 -5.92 -0.08
N ALA A 419 19.30 -6.75 0.53
CA ALA A 419 19.52 -7.25 1.89
C ALA A 419 20.84 -8.04 2.00
N LYS A 420 21.14 -8.90 1.03
CA LYS A 420 22.38 -9.67 0.98
C LYS A 420 23.61 -8.79 0.76
N GLU A 421 23.55 -7.86 -0.18
CA GLU A 421 24.65 -6.95 -0.52
C GLU A 421 25.06 -6.08 0.68
N TYR A 422 24.07 -5.62 1.44
CA TYR A 422 24.30 -4.75 2.60
C TYR A 422 24.44 -5.50 3.93
N GLY A 423 24.64 -6.84 3.88
CA GLY A 423 25.01 -7.66 5.05
C GLY A 423 23.86 -8.00 5.97
N MET A 424 22.62 -7.93 5.48
CA MET A 424 21.38 -8.23 6.23
C MET A 424 20.55 -9.33 5.55
N PRO A 425 21.13 -10.48 5.17
CA PRO A 425 20.40 -11.52 4.43
C PRO A 425 19.14 -11.96 5.20
N GLY A 426 18.00 -12.06 4.50
CA GLY A 426 16.71 -12.41 5.08
C GLY A 426 15.93 -11.23 5.71
N ASN A 427 16.54 -10.07 5.86
CA ASN A 427 15.84 -8.85 6.29
C ASN A 427 15.27 -8.11 5.07
N TYR A 428 14.12 -8.59 4.59
CA TYR A 428 13.49 -8.02 3.39
C TYR A 428 12.93 -6.61 3.62
N MET A 429 12.71 -6.19 4.87
CA MET A 429 12.31 -4.81 5.20
C MET A 429 13.47 -3.84 4.91
N ALA A 430 14.66 -4.15 5.42
CA ALA A 430 15.86 -3.36 5.10
C ALA A 430 16.16 -3.42 3.60
N GLY A 431 16.06 -4.61 3.00
CA GLY A 431 16.24 -4.79 1.56
C GLY A 431 15.29 -3.92 0.71
N ALA A 432 14.02 -3.85 1.08
CA ALA A 432 13.05 -3.00 0.38
C ALA A 432 13.37 -1.50 0.48
N ASN A 433 13.75 -1.03 1.67
CA ASN A 433 14.14 0.36 1.87
C ASN A 433 15.43 0.70 1.08
N ILE A 434 16.44 -0.16 1.14
CA ILE A 434 17.72 0.04 0.43
C ILE A 434 17.52 -0.01 -1.08
N ALA A 435 16.86 -1.03 -1.62
CA ALA A 435 16.61 -1.16 -3.05
C ALA A 435 15.81 0.03 -3.59
N GLY A 436 14.74 0.42 -2.89
CA GLY A 436 13.92 1.56 -3.24
C GLY A 436 14.72 2.87 -3.20
N PHE A 437 15.49 3.09 -2.14
CA PHE A 437 16.36 4.25 -2.00
C PHE A 437 17.39 4.34 -3.12
N LEU A 438 18.16 3.30 -3.35
CA LEU A 438 19.26 3.32 -4.34
C LEU A 438 18.76 3.66 -5.74
N LYS A 439 17.63 3.11 -6.16
CA LYS A 439 17.05 3.41 -7.47
C LYS A 439 16.72 4.90 -7.64
N VAL A 440 16.11 5.50 -6.63
CA VAL A 440 15.77 6.93 -6.63
C VAL A 440 17.03 7.78 -6.50
N ALA A 441 17.93 7.39 -5.62
CA ALA A 441 19.19 8.10 -5.34
C ALA A 441 20.10 8.21 -6.58
N GLU A 442 20.25 7.12 -7.34
CA GLU A 442 21.02 7.12 -8.59
C GLU A 442 20.39 8.05 -9.63
N ALA A 443 19.09 8.05 -9.76
CA ALA A 443 18.39 8.98 -10.66
C ALA A 443 18.57 10.43 -10.21
N MET A 444 18.40 10.73 -8.91
CA MET A 444 18.61 12.07 -8.35
C MET A 444 20.04 12.57 -8.55
N LYS A 445 21.03 11.68 -8.35
CA LYS A 445 22.43 12.00 -8.58
C LYS A 445 22.72 12.28 -10.06
N ALA A 446 22.22 11.45 -10.96
CA ALA A 446 22.43 11.59 -12.41
C ALA A 446 21.77 12.86 -12.98
N GLN A 447 20.64 13.28 -12.44
CA GLN A 447 19.91 14.49 -12.86
C GLN A 447 20.47 15.78 -12.26
N GLY A 448 21.32 15.67 -11.24
CA GLY A 448 21.93 16.84 -10.57
C GLY A 448 21.01 17.49 -9.52
N CYS A 449 21.32 18.72 -9.17
CA CYS A 449 20.53 19.54 -8.23
C CYS A 449 19.48 20.35 -9.01
N VAL A 450 18.32 19.79 -9.21
CA VAL A 450 17.18 20.39 -9.91
C VAL A 450 16.01 20.60 -8.96
#